data_c5ed12faf5c08178bb181b33e9295132
#
_entry.id   c5ed12faf5c08178bb181b33e9295132
#
_cell.length_a   1.000
_cell.length_b   1.000
_cell.length_c   1.000
_cell.angle_alpha   90.00
_cell.angle_beta   90.00
_cell.angle_gamma   90.00
#
_symmetry.space_group_name_H-M   'P 1'
#
loop_
_entity.id
_entity.type
_entity.pdbx_description
1 polymer ?
#
loop_
_entity_poly.entity_id
_entity_poly.type
_entity_poly.pdbx_seq_one_letter_code
_entity_poly.pdbx_strand_id
1 'polypeptide(L)'
;MRLQRVGAFFVVFGFLLVCCSPIIQGQQPGGSVNLDCEGPLNIPVYPGSTKIGSVICTVENPTTFNEKIEIDVDSGNLSNSAPGSMHVAAGETEEFQINVRAEEGMLAQSLTLIVKATVTEVNGAPPPNLAEDEEEEIINILQYGRVSISSENFSYRSSIGDDFSIEFTVRNDGNGDDTLQLSSLGPRDEALESAGYGVVFPSENIRLAPGESETVVVYLKAPNQVSSNALQEGSLLVDVFDMELSVSSEFSCKDESGCFTESLIFIIELEEEVPVSGKTTGDASGGFSSMLGGDGIAEEIGVAAFLVVIVGLLFYASNRNSVEKF
;
A
#
# COMPACT_ATOMS: atom_id res chain seq x y z
N MET A 1 -85.44 -27.09 -64.53
CA MET A 1 -84.54 -27.87 -63.67
C MET A 1 -83.04 -27.48 -63.82
N ARG A 2 -82.61 -26.32 -64.32
CA ARG A 2 -81.24 -25.90 -64.51
C ARG A 2 -80.80 -24.73 -63.61
N LEU A 3 -81.69 -24.01 -62.95
CA LEU A 3 -81.33 -22.91 -62.05
C LEU A 3 -80.96 -23.31 -60.62
N GLN A 4 -81.41 -24.44 -60.11
CA GLN A 4 -81.09 -24.91 -58.76
C GLN A 4 -79.64 -25.48 -58.56
N ARG A 5 -78.97 -25.89 -59.64
CA ARG A 5 -77.62 -26.45 -59.56
C ARG A 5 -76.50 -25.38 -59.55
N VAL A 6 -76.79 -24.18 -60.06
CA VAL A 6 -75.80 -23.09 -60.07
C VAL A 6 -75.76 -22.39 -58.72
N GLY A 7 -76.86 -22.30 -57.97
CA GLY A 7 -76.88 -21.71 -56.64
C GLY A 7 -76.12 -22.52 -55.58
N ALA A 8 -76.13 -23.85 -55.68
CA ALA A 8 -75.39 -24.72 -54.76
C ALA A 8 -73.84 -24.68 -54.95
N PHE A 9 -73.41 -24.44 -56.19
CA PHE A 9 -71.95 -24.29 -56.48
C PHE A 9 -71.36 -22.98 -55.95
N PHE A 10 -72.11 -21.90 -55.98
CA PHE A 10 -71.66 -20.60 -55.45
C PHE A 10 -71.59 -20.60 -53.90
N VAL A 11 -72.50 -21.27 -53.20
CA VAL A 11 -72.53 -21.35 -51.75
C VAL A 11 -71.36 -22.23 -51.24
N VAL A 12 -71.07 -23.37 -51.92
CA VAL A 12 -69.91 -24.24 -51.54
C VAL A 12 -68.62 -23.58 -51.87
N PHE A 13 -68.49 -22.80 -52.96
CA PHE A 13 -67.26 -22.06 -53.28
C PHE A 13 -67.04 -20.86 -52.35
N GLY A 14 -68.12 -20.17 -51.91
CA GLY A 14 -68.01 -19.13 -50.89
C GLY A 14 -67.62 -19.65 -49.53
N PHE A 15 -68.03 -20.85 -49.12
CA PHE A 15 -67.67 -21.47 -47.87
C PHE A 15 -66.22 -21.98 -47.86
N LEU A 16 -65.66 -22.44 -49.00
CA LEU A 16 -64.27 -22.86 -49.17
C LEU A 16 -63.35 -21.68 -49.15
N LEU A 17 -63.74 -20.50 -49.58
CA LEU A 17 -62.85 -19.29 -49.51
C LEU A 17 -62.76 -18.69 -48.10
N VAL A 18 -63.74 -18.91 -47.20
CA VAL A 18 -63.65 -18.43 -45.81
C VAL A 18 -62.75 -19.34 -44.93
N CYS A 19 -62.60 -20.64 -45.28
CA CYS A 19 -61.79 -21.56 -44.53
C CYS A 19 -60.27 -21.47 -44.84
N CYS A 20 -59.84 -20.71 -45.85
CA CYS A 20 -58.46 -20.52 -46.24
C CYS A 20 -57.88 -19.11 -45.87
N SER A 21 -58.50 -18.41 -44.91
CA SER A 21 -57.80 -17.23 -44.34
C SER A 21 -56.46 -17.70 -43.70
N PRO A 22 -55.35 -17.28 -44.24
CA PRO A 22 -54.10 -17.57 -43.52
C PRO A 22 -54.22 -17.00 -42.11
N ILE A 23 -54.12 -17.82 -41.10
CA ILE A 23 -53.88 -17.37 -39.75
C ILE A 23 -52.51 -16.68 -39.85
N ILE A 24 -52.51 -15.37 -39.97
CA ILE A 24 -51.29 -14.59 -39.75
C ILE A 24 -51.00 -14.77 -38.26
N GLN A 25 -50.22 -15.80 -37.96
CA GLN A 25 -49.55 -15.87 -36.67
C GLN A 25 -48.64 -14.64 -36.67
N GLY A 26 -49.06 -13.59 -35.97
CA GLY A 26 -48.19 -12.48 -35.69
C GLY A 26 -46.95 -13.08 -35.03
N GLN A 27 -45.82 -13.07 -35.72
CA GLN A 27 -44.56 -13.38 -35.09
C GLN A 27 -44.42 -12.46 -33.90
N GLN A 28 -44.36 -13.06 -32.74
CA GLN A 28 -44.06 -12.28 -31.52
C GLN A 28 -42.69 -11.67 -31.71
N PRO A 29 -42.50 -10.37 -31.45
CA PRO A 29 -41.21 -9.72 -31.66
C PRO A 29 -40.16 -10.37 -30.82
N GLY A 30 -39.07 -10.81 -31.44
CA GLY A 30 -37.88 -11.34 -30.75
C GLY A 30 -37.07 -10.22 -30.13
N GLY A 31 -36.49 -10.44 -28.97
CA GLY A 31 -35.51 -9.55 -28.37
C GLY A 31 -34.11 -9.74 -28.98
N SER A 32 -33.29 -8.71 -28.91
CA SER A 32 -31.83 -8.73 -29.21
C SER A 32 -31.10 -7.63 -28.44
N VAL A 33 -29.94 -7.90 -27.93
CA VAL A 33 -29.13 -6.98 -27.15
C VAL A 33 -27.67 -7.08 -27.55
N ASN A 34 -26.97 -5.96 -27.60
CA ASN A 34 -25.53 -5.90 -27.69
C ASN A 34 -25.00 -5.15 -26.45
N LEU A 35 -23.99 -5.70 -25.81
CA LEU A 35 -23.32 -5.12 -24.64
C LEU A 35 -21.87 -4.82 -25.02
N ASP A 36 -21.34 -3.69 -24.57
CA ASP A 36 -19.95 -3.30 -24.72
C ASP A 36 -19.49 -2.54 -23.47
N CYS A 37 -18.34 -2.89 -22.91
CA CYS A 37 -17.79 -2.28 -21.69
C CYS A 37 -16.39 -1.74 -21.91
N GLU A 38 -16.08 -0.57 -21.34
CA GLU A 38 -14.77 0.07 -21.43
C GLU A 38 -13.86 -0.41 -20.28
N GLY A 39 -13.05 -1.45 -20.50
CA GLY A 39 -12.08 -1.96 -19.52
C GLY A 39 -10.63 -1.56 -19.80
N PRO A 40 -9.69 -1.92 -18.94
CA PRO A 40 -9.81 -2.57 -17.62
C PRO A 40 -10.13 -1.62 -16.47
N LEU A 41 -10.69 -2.16 -15.36
CA LEU A 41 -10.86 -1.43 -14.10
C LEU A 41 -9.58 -1.50 -13.27
N ASN A 42 -9.10 -0.34 -12.83
CA ASN A 42 -7.96 -0.24 -11.93
C ASN A 42 -8.41 0.25 -10.55
N ILE A 43 -8.22 -0.57 -9.52
CA ILE A 43 -8.67 -0.28 -8.14
C ILE A 43 -7.46 -0.05 -7.24
N PRO A 44 -7.20 1.19 -6.78
CA PRO A 44 -6.18 1.48 -5.79
C PRO A 44 -6.65 1.03 -4.40
N VAL A 45 -5.82 0.30 -3.65
CA VAL A 45 -6.15 -0.24 -2.33
C VAL A 45 -5.19 0.19 -1.22
N TYR A 46 -4.31 1.17 -1.49
CA TYR A 46 -3.43 1.73 -0.48
C TYR A 46 -4.22 2.48 0.61
N PRO A 47 -3.69 2.61 1.84
CA PRO A 47 -4.34 3.34 2.92
C PRO A 47 -4.74 4.76 2.52
N GLY A 48 -6.04 5.09 2.68
CA GLY A 48 -6.60 6.40 2.30
C GLY A 48 -7.08 6.51 0.85
N SER A 49 -6.91 5.48 0.00
CA SER A 49 -7.48 5.46 -1.35
C SER A 49 -9.00 5.28 -1.34
N THR A 50 -9.66 5.53 -2.47
CA THR A 50 -11.11 5.32 -2.63
C THR A 50 -11.52 3.84 -2.58
N LYS A 51 -10.61 2.94 -2.98
CA LYS A 51 -10.84 1.49 -3.09
C LYS A 51 -11.94 1.12 -4.07
N ILE A 52 -12.25 2.03 -4.99
CA ILE A 52 -13.31 1.88 -5.99
C ILE A 52 -12.70 2.07 -7.37
N GLY A 53 -13.02 1.14 -8.27
CA GLY A 53 -12.87 1.27 -9.71
C GLY A 53 -14.24 1.38 -10.37
N SER A 54 -14.31 2.06 -11.49
CA SER A 54 -15.55 2.23 -12.25
C SER A 54 -15.30 1.86 -13.70
N VAL A 55 -16.28 1.23 -14.31
CA VAL A 55 -16.34 0.96 -15.74
C VAL A 55 -17.64 1.50 -16.31
N ILE A 56 -17.59 2.02 -17.52
CA ILE A 56 -18.74 2.45 -18.28
C ILE A 56 -19.07 1.36 -19.29
N CYS A 57 -20.32 0.93 -19.30
CA CYS A 57 -20.85 -0.03 -20.26
C CYS A 57 -21.98 0.61 -21.08
N THR A 58 -22.14 0.14 -22.29
CA THR A 58 -23.24 0.52 -23.18
C THR A 58 -24.07 -0.70 -23.54
N VAL A 59 -25.40 -0.52 -23.55
CA VAL A 59 -26.34 -1.50 -24.00
C VAL A 59 -27.09 -0.95 -25.21
N GLU A 60 -26.99 -1.65 -26.33
CA GLU A 60 -27.70 -1.32 -27.57
C GLU A 60 -28.90 -2.28 -27.77
N ASN A 61 -30.03 -1.73 -28.09
CA ASN A 61 -31.18 -2.46 -28.58
C ASN A 61 -31.24 -2.36 -30.11
N PRO A 62 -30.75 -3.34 -30.88
CA PRO A 62 -30.76 -3.27 -32.34
C PRO A 62 -32.13 -3.53 -32.97
N THR A 63 -33.15 -3.80 -32.18
CA THR A 63 -34.48 -4.11 -32.68
C THR A 63 -35.34 -2.87 -32.95
N THR A 64 -36.52 -3.06 -33.55
CA THR A 64 -37.49 -1.99 -33.77
C THR A 64 -38.55 -1.89 -32.67
N PHE A 65 -38.36 -2.55 -31.54
CA PHE A 65 -39.24 -2.65 -30.39
C PHE A 65 -38.59 -2.09 -29.14
N ASN A 66 -39.38 -1.56 -28.20
CA ASN A 66 -38.83 -1.18 -26.90
C ASN A 66 -38.54 -2.43 -26.07
N GLU A 67 -37.38 -2.47 -25.42
CA GLU A 67 -36.94 -3.58 -24.60
C GLU A 67 -36.68 -3.16 -23.15
N LYS A 68 -36.95 -4.10 -22.23
CA LYS A 68 -36.47 -4.03 -20.87
C LYS A 68 -35.36 -5.07 -20.74
N ILE A 69 -34.18 -4.58 -20.35
CA ILE A 69 -32.93 -5.36 -20.26
C ILE A 69 -32.56 -5.42 -18.80
N GLU A 70 -32.38 -6.62 -18.28
CA GLU A 70 -31.84 -6.89 -16.96
C GLU A 70 -30.29 -6.98 -17.04
N ILE A 71 -29.62 -6.31 -16.11
CA ILE A 71 -28.15 -6.29 -16.01
C ILE A 71 -27.77 -7.09 -14.79
N ASP A 72 -26.99 -8.14 -14.98
CA ASP A 72 -26.37 -8.94 -13.93
C ASP A 72 -24.85 -8.76 -13.96
N VAL A 73 -24.23 -8.59 -12.78
CA VAL A 73 -22.81 -8.29 -12.66
C VAL A 73 -22.17 -9.22 -11.63
N ASP A 74 -21.22 -10.03 -12.09
CA ASP A 74 -20.39 -10.86 -11.25
C ASP A 74 -18.96 -10.27 -11.17
N SER A 75 -18.56 -9.83 -10.00
CA SER A 75 -17.21 -9.33 -9.68
C SER A 75 -16.45 -10.28 -8.72
N GLY A 76 -16.86 -11.53 -8.65
CA GLY A 76 -16.28 -12.53 -7.75
C GLY A 76 -16.54 -12.19 -6.28
N ASN A 77 -15.45 -12.06 -5.51
CA ASN A 77 -15.53 -11.73 -4.07
C ASN A 77 -15.56 -10.23 -3.76
N LEU A 78 -15.59 -9.37 -4.79
CA LEU A 78 -15.67 -7.92 -4.62
C LEU A 78 -17.14 -7.47 -4.55
N SER A 79 -17.38 -6.34 -3.88
CA SER A 79 -18.70 -5.71 -3.89
C SER A 79 -18.87 -4.89 -5.16
N ASN A 80 -20.03 -5.01 -5.81
CA ASN A 80 -20.34 -4.19 -6.98
C ASN A 80 -21.65 -3.42 -6.81
N SER A 81 -21.85 -2.42 -7.66
CA SER A 81 -23.07 -1.63 -7.77
C SER A 81 -23.29 -1.26 -9.23
N ALA A 82 -24.41 -1.70 -9.78
CA ALA A 82 -24.87 -1.45 -11.14
C ALA A 82 -26.39 -1.26 -11.15
N PRO A 83 -27.02 -0.69 -12.22
CA PRO A 83 -28.46 -0.73 -12.39
C PRO A 83 -28.91 -2.18 -12.58
N GLY A 84 -29.98 -2.60 -11.88
CA GLY A 84 -30.52 -3.96 -12.01
C GLY A 84 -31.31 -4.20 -13.30
N SER A 85 -31.83 -3.14 -13.91
CA SER A 85 -32.52 -3.19 -15.23
C SER A 85 -32.67 -1.81 -15.82
N MET A 86 -32.79 -1.74 -17.13
CA MET A 86 -33.02 -0.50 -17.88
C MET A 86 -34.00 -0.72 -19.03
N HIS A 87 -34.63 0.37 -19.51
CA HIS A 87 -35.49 0.37 -20.67
C HIS A 87 -34.75 1.04 -21.82
N VAL A 88 -34.59 0.31 -22.91
CA VAL A 88 -33.87 0.79 -24.10
C VAL A 88 -34.89 0.86 -25.25
N ALA A 89 -35.05 2.05 -25.83
CA ALA A 89 -35.96 2.24 -26.94
C ALA A 89 -35.46 1.55 -28.21
N ALA A 90 -36.35 1.38 -29.19
CA ALA A 90 -36.05 0.75 -30.47
C ALA A 90 -34.87 1.43 -31.19
N GLY A 91 -33.78 0.73 -31.46
CA GLY A 91 -32.59 1.22 -32.14
C GLY A 91 -31.72 2.19 -31.33
N GLU A 92 -31.99 2.33 -30.04
CA GLU A 92 -31.23 3.24 -29.15
C GLU A 92 -30.15 2.47 -28.35
N THR A 93 -29.17 3.23 -27.88
CA THR A 93 -28.09 2.79 -27.00
C THR A 93 -28.19 3.58 -25.70
N GLU A 94 -28.06 2.89 -24.55
CA GLU A 94 -28.05 3.51 -23.22
C GLU A 94 -26.76 3.18 -22.53
N GLU A 95 -26.18 4.16 -21.84
CA GLU A 95 -24.94 4.05 -21.08
C GLU A 95 -25.24 3.85 -19.59
N PHE A 96 -24.46 2.99 -18.93
CA PHE A 96 -24.55 2.81 -17.49
C PHE A 96 -23.16 2.60 -16.87
N GLN A 97 -23.06 2.86 -15.57
CA GLN A 97 -21.81 2.73 -14.82
C GLN A 97 -21.91 1.57 -13.84
N ILE A 98 -20.83 0.77 -13.79
CA ILE A 98 -20.61 -0.24 -12.78
C ILE A 98 -19.49 0.25 -11.87
N ASN A 99 -19.72 0.23 -10.55
CA ASN A 99 -18.69 0.51 -9.55
C ASN A 99 -18.36 -0.78 -8.82
N VAL A 100 -17.06 -1.07 -8.74
CA VAL A 100 -16.53 -2.24 -8.02
C VAL A 100 -15.66 -1.76 -6.88
N ARG A 101 -15.87 -2.32 -5.69
CA ARG A 101 -15.15 -1.96 -4.48
C ARG A 101 -14.33 -3.13 -3.95
N ALA A 102 -13.04 -2.88 -3.73
CA ALA A 102 -12.10 -3.77 -3.06
C ALA A 102 -11.94 -3.41 -1.57
N GLU A 103 -11.33 -4.32 -0.81
CA GLU A 103 -10.93 -4.08 0.57
C GLU A 103 -9.56 -3.41 0.64
N GLU A 104 -9.30 -2.69 1.74
CA GLU A 104 -8.00 -2.07 2.01
C GLU A 104 -6.92 -3.12 2.16
N GLY A 105 -5.76 -2.91 1.53
CA GLY A 105 -4.62 -3.81 1.61
C GLY A 105 -4.83 -5.17 0.92
N MET A 106 -5.88 -5.31 0.10
CA MET A 106 -6.05 -6.50 -0.73
C MET A 106 -4.81 -6.71 -1.60
N LEU A 107 -4.35 -7.96 -1.72
CA LEU A 107 -3.16 -8.30 -2.52
C LEU A 107 -3.33 -7.87 -3.98
N ALA A 108 -2.23 -7.40 -4.57
CA ALA A 108 -2.16 -7.04 -5.98
C ALA A 108 -2.43 -8.27 -6.84
N GLN A 109 -3.48 -8.21 -7.68
CA GLN A 109 -3.92 -9.30 -8.54
C GLN A 109 -4.85 -8.79 -9.63
N SER A 110 -5.07 -9.63 -10.64
CA SER A 110 -6.11 -9.41 -11.64
C SER A 110 -7.24 -10.40 -11.42
N LEU A 111 -8.47 -9.89 -11.49
CA LEU A 111 -9.73 -10.63 -11.37
C LEU A 111 -10.56 -10.38 -12.63
N THR A 112 -11.60 -11.18 -12.83
CA THR A 112 -12.55 -10.99 -13.94
C THR A 112 -13.83 -10.34 -13.42
N LEU A 113 -14.33 -9.35 -14.16
CA LEU A 113 -15.68 -8.81 -14.08
C LEU A 113 -16.48 -9.40 -15.23
N ILE A 114 -17.61 -10.05 -14.93
CA ILE A 114 -18.55 -10.54 -15.94
C ILE A 114 -19.80 -9.67 -15.87
N VAL A 115 -20.19 -9.12 -17.01
CA VAL A 115 -21.39 -8.31 -17.16
C VAL A 115 -22.30 -8.99 -18.16
N LYS A 116 -23.54 -9.26 -17.76
CA LYS A 116 -24.54 -9.93 -18.59
C LYS A 116 -25.77 -9.06 -18.75
N ALA A 117 -26.18 -8.85 -20.00
CA ALA A 117 -27.43 -8.17 -20.38
C ALA A 117 -28.41 -9.18 -20.89
N THR A 118 -29.61 -9.22 -20.32
CA THR A 118 -30.67 -10.16 -20.72
C THR A 118 -32.00 -9.41 -21.03
N VAL A 119 -32.54 -9.61 -22.22
CA VAL A 119 -33.83 -9.03 -22.57
C VAL A 119 -34.97 -9.78 -21.86
N THR A 120 -35.64 -9.11 -20.93
CA THR A 120 -36.72 -9.69 -20.12
C THR A 120 -38.12 -9.32 -20.63
N GLU A 121 -38.27 -8.18 -21.35
CA GLU A 121 -39.52 -7.76 -21.93
C GLU A 121 -39.31 -7.09 -23.30
N VAL A 122 -40.18 -7.37 -24.25
CA VAL A 122 -40.32 -6.67 -25.55
C VAL A 122 -41.71 -6.08 -25.63
N ASN A 123 -41.82 -4.73 -25.73
CA ASN A 123 -43.06 -3.99 -25.67
C ASN A 123 -43.97 -4.36 -24.48
N GLY A 124 -43.33 -4.66 -23.30
CA GLY A 124 -44.06 -5.00 -22.07
C GLY A 124 -44.56 -6.44 -21.96
N ALA A 125 -44.12 -7.34 -22.86
CA ALA A 125 -44.43 -8.75 -22.82
C ALA A 125 -43.12 -9.59 -22.81
N PRO A 126 -43.11 -10.77 -22.19
CA PRO A 126 -41.95 -11.66 -22.24
C PRO A 126 -41.57 -11.98 -23.69
N PRO A 127 -40.26 -11.97 -24.05
CA PRO A 127 -39.81 -12.28 -25.40
C PRO A 127 -40.02 -13.77 -25.71
N PRO A 128 -40.23 -14.16 -26.98
CA PRO A 128 -40.41 -15.55 -27.38
C PRO A 128 -39.09 -16.35 -27.39
N ASN A 129 -37.97 -15.67 -27.37
CA ASN A 129 -36.61 -16.23 -27.37
C ASN A 129 -35.82 -15.58 -26.26
N LEU A 130 -34.85 -16.32 -25.72
CA LEU A 130 -33.81 -15.77 -24.86
C LEU A 130 -32.87 -14.93 -25.74
N ALA A 131 -32.66 -13.66 -25.36
CA ALA A 131 -31.68 -12.78 -25.97
C ALA A 131 -30.83 -12.25 -24.84
N GLU A 132 -29.55 -12.58 -24.89
CA GLU A 132 -28.54 -12.19 -23.91
C GLU A 132 -27.21 -11.91 -24.60
N ASP A 133 -26.44 -11.04 -23.98
CA ASP A 133 -25.06 -10.76 -24.36
C ASP A 133 -24.23 -10.64 -23.10
N GLU A 134 -22.94 -11.00 -23.16
CA GLU A 134 -22.04 -11.08 -22.02
C GLU A 134 -20.66 -10.54 -22.39
N GLU A 135 -20.13 -9.65 -21.52
CA GLU A 135 -18.81 -9.07 -21.67
C GLU A 135 -17.96 -9.41 -20.45
N GLU A 136 -16.68 -9.70 -20.70
CA GLU A 136 -15.67 -9.98 -19.67
C GLU A 136 -14.62 -8.87 -19.64
N GLU A 137 -14.48 -8.23 -18.47
CA GLU A 137 -13.50 -7.19 -18.25
C GLU A 137 -12.50 -7.56 -17.14
N ILE A 138 -11.32 -6.96 -17.19
CA ILE A 138 -10.28 -7.19 -16.18
C ILE A 138 -10.40 -6.17 -15.06
N ILE A 139 -10.44 -6.66 -13.81
CA ILE A 139 -10.28 -5.86 -12.60
C ILE A 139 -8.83 -6.01 -12.12
N ASN A 140 -8.07 -4.93 -12.11
CA ASN A 140 -6.72 -4.88 -11.57
C ASN A 140 -6.75 -4.28 -10.16
N ILE A 141 -6.45 -5.07 -9.14
CA ILE A 141 -6.09 -4.55 -7.82
C ILE A 141 -4.66 -4.05 -7.94
N LEU A 142 -4.52 -2.72 -7.88
CA LEU A 142 -3.22 -2.07 -8.10
C LEU A 142 -2.24 -2.38 -6.97
N GLN A 143 -0.99 -2.64 -7.34
CA GLN A 143 0.10 -2.75 -6.38
C GLN A 143 0.45 -1.37 -5.83
N TYR A 144 0.82 -1.33 -4.54
CA TYR A 144 1.51 -0.20 -3.92
C TYR A 144 2.67 -0.70 -3.08
N GLY A 145 3.74 0.07 -3.04
CA GLY A 145 4.91 -0.20 -2.21
C GLY A 145 4.84 0.58 -0.91
N ARG A 146 5.09 -0.09 0.20
CA ARG A 146 5.22 0.50 1.53
C ARG A 146 6.17 -0.35 2.36
N VAL A 147 6.99 0.30 3.17
CA VAL A 147 7.99 -0.36 4.01
C VAL A 147 7.89 0.17 5.43
N SER A 148 8.25 -0.66 6.39
CA SER A 148 8.54 -0.24 7.75
C SER A 148 9.89 -0.80 8.20
N ILE A 149 10.52 -0.06 9.12
CA ILE A 149 11.79 -0.40 9.75
C ILE A 149 11.64 -0.27 11.27
N SER A 150 12.16 -1.21 12.03
CA SER A 150 12.10 -1.22 13.49
C SER A 150 13.34 -1.83 14.10
N SER A 151 13.69 -1.44 15.32
CA SER A 151 14.77 -2.04 16.11
C SER A 151 14.38 -2.09 17.58
N GLU A 152 14.92 -3.05 18.29
CA GLU A 152 14.76 -3.14 19.76
C GLU A 152 15.74 -2.21 20.48
N ASN A 153 16.91 -1.94 19.89
CA ASN A 153 17.98 -1.12 20.46
C ASN A 153 18.31 0.04 19.52
N PHE A 154 18.40 1.24 20.08
CA PHE A 154 18.72 2.46 19.35
C PHE A 154 20.06 3.09 19.81
N SER A 155 20.71 2.51 20.83
CA SER A 155 21.97 3.01 21.36
C SER A 155 22.94 1.86 21.53
N TYR A 156 24.14 2.03 21.00
CA TYR A 156 25.23 1.07 21.02
C TYR A 156 26.45 1.71 21.60
N ARG A 157 27.16 0.96 22.46
CA ARG A 157 28.38 1.40 23.07
C ARG A 157 29.51 0.45 22.67
N SER A 158 30.65 0.99 22.23
CA SER A 158 31.82 0.22 21.82
C SER A 158 33.10 0.88 22.30
N SER A 159 34.10 0.08 22.57
CA SER A 159 35.47 0.58 22.83
C SER A 159 36.19 0.80 21.49
N ILE A 160 37.28 1.59 21.55
CA ILE A 160 38.15 1.81 20.39
C ILE A 160 38.65 0.46 19.82
N GLY A 161 38.56 0.32 18.48
CA GLY A 161 39.03 -0.87 17.75
C GLY A 161 38.14 -2.10 17.84
N ASP A 162 36.99 -2.05 18.55
CA ASP A 162 36.06 -3.15 18.67
C ASP A 162 35.24 -3.36 17.37
N ASP A 163 34.85 -4.61 17.15
CA ASP A 163 33.85 -5.00 16.14
C ASP A 163 32.52 -5.22 16.85
N PHE A 164 31.44 -4.60 16.34
CA PHE A 164 30.09 -4.77 16.86
C PHE A 164 29.05 -4.79 15.73
N SER A 165 27.80 -5.06 16.06
CA SER A 165 26.72 -5.10 15.07
C SER A 165 25.48 -4.37 15.55
N ILE A 166 24.73 -3.84 14.58
CA ILE A 166 23.43 -3.23 14.74
C ILE A 166 22.40 -4.14 14.08
N GLU A 167 21.35 -4.49 14.81
CA GLU A 167 20.26 -5.33 14.33
C GLU A 167 18.97 -4.50 14.19
N PHE A 168 18.27 -4.67 13.07
CA PHE A 168 16.96 -4.07 12.84
C PHE A 168 16.14 -4.98 11.93
N THR A 169 14.82 -4.80 11.96
CA THR A 169 13.88 -5.57 11.16
C THR A 169 13.28 -4.65 10.11
N VAL A 170 13.28 -5.10 8.86
CA VAL A 170 12.58 -4.47 7.73
C VAL A 170 11.37 -5.30 7.38
N ARG A 171 10.28 -4.65 6.95
CA ARG A 171 9.04 -5.32 6.58
C ARG A 171 8.43 -4.69 5.34
N ASN A 172 7.91 -5.54 4.45
CA ASN A 172 7.08 -5.11 3.33
C ASN A 172 5.63 -4.91 3.80
N ASP A 173 5.20 -3.66 3.96
CA ASP A 173 3.82 -3.28 4.29
C ASP A 173 2.99 -2.94 3.04
N GLY A 174 3.52 -3.19 1.85
CA GLY A 174 2.82 -3.12 0.57
C GLY A 174 1.90 -4.32 0.35
N ASN A 175 1.18 -4.33 -0.77
CA ASN A 175 0.26 -5.40 -1.13
C ASN A 175 0.75 -6.33 -2.25
N GLY A 176 1.99 -6.21 -2.66
CA GLY A 176 2.66 -7.07 -3.65
C GLY A 176 4.10 -7.34 -3.28
N ASP A 177 4.74 -8.30 -3.97
CA ASP A 177 6.16 -8.56 -3.82
C ASP A 177 6.95 -7.28 -4.09
N ASP A 178 7.94 -6.98 -3.25
CA ASP A 178 8.78 -5.80 -3.38
C ASP A 178 10.24 -6.12 -3.08
N THR A 179 11.13 -5.31 -3.61
CA THR A 179 12.55 -5.30 -3.25
C THR A 179 12.81 -4.06 -2.39
N LEU A 180 13.17 -4.27 -1.15
CA LEU A 180 13.51 -3.20 -0.23
C LEU A 180 15.00 -2.85 -0.40
N GLN A 181 15.28 -1.57 -0.64
CA GLN A 181 16.63 -1.06 -0.82
C GLN A 181 17.10 -0.40 0.47
N LEU A 182 18.20 -0.94 1.01
CA LEU A 182 18.88 -0.39 2.17
C LEU A 182 19.88 0.66 1.74
N SER A 183 19.93 1.77 2.45
CA SER A 183 20.95 2.80 2.26
C SER A 183 21.34 3.43 3.60
N SER A 184 22.60 3.81 3.69
CA SER A 184 23.15 4.56 4.81
C SER A 184 23.75 5.89 4.33
N LEU A 185 23.16 6.48 3.30
CA LEU A 185 23.69 7.66 2.62
C LEU A 185 23.05 8.94 3.17
N GLY A 186 23.72 9.57 4.15
CA GLY A 186 23.34 10.86 4.66
C GLY A 186 24.50 11.63 5.29
N PRO A 187 24.34 12.91 5.64
CA PRO A 187 25.39 13.70 6.31
C PRO A 187 25.87 13.10 7.62
N ARG A 188 25.09 12.22 8.24
CA ARG A 188 25.43 11.51 9.49
C ARG A 188 26.41 10.39 9.26
N ASP A 189 26.28 9.69 8.15
CA ASP A 189 27.17 8.60 7.77
C ASP A 189 28.55 9.13 7.35
N GLU A 190 28.61 10.31 6.72
CA GLU A 190 29.85 11.02 6.45
C GLU A 190 30.62 11.33 7.74
N ALA A 191 29.91 11.61 8.84
CA ALA A 191 30.54 11.84 10.14
C ALA A 191 31.18 10.55 10.71
N LEU A 192 30.47 9.40 10.58
CA LEU A 192 30.98 8.09 10.97
C LEU A 192 32.22 7.69 10.14
N GLU A 193 32.17 7.82 8.82
CA GLU A 193 33.28 7.53 7.93
C GLU A 193 34.46 8.44 8.23
N SER A 194 34.23 9.73 8.46
CA SER A 194 35.25 10.71 8.79
C SER A 194 35.91 10.41 10.15
N ALA A 195 35.16 9.82 11.09
CA ALA A 195 35.68 9.35 12.37
C ALA A 195 36.48 8.06 12.25
N GLY A 196 36.42 7.37 11.11
CA GLY A 196 37.16 6.14 10.82
C GLY A 196 36.41 4.85 11.13
N TYR A 197 35.09 4.89 11.26
CA TYR A 197 34.27 3.68 11.32
C TYR A 197 34.29 2.93 10.00
N GLY A 198 34.44 1.61 10.07
CA GLY A 198 34.17 0.71 8.96
C GLY A 198 32.72 0.21 9.07
N VAL A 199 31.91 0.36 8.00
CA VAL A 199 30.53 -0.11 7.97
C VAL A 199 30.39 -1.13 6.85
N VAL A 200 29.78 -2.30 7.15
CA VAL A 200 29.58 -3.38 6.18
C VAL A 200 28.12 -3.82 6.21
N PHE A 201 27.43 -3.65 5.08
CA PHE A 201 26.09 -4.17 4.86
C PHE A 201 26.15 -5.58 4.25
N PRO A 202 25.37 -6.54 4.75
CA PRO A 202 25.33 -7.90 4.19
C PRO A 202 24.63 -7.95 2.83
N SER A 203 23.62 -7.13 2.64
CA SER A 203 22.86 -6.98 1.38
C SER A 203 22.24 -5.59 1.32
N GLU A 204 22.28 -4.97 0.15
CA GLU A 204 21.63 -3.68 -0.10
C GLU A 204 20.18 -3.85 -0.59
N ASN A 205 19.82 -5.07 -1.05
CA ASN A 205 18.51 -5.37 -1.61
C ASN A 205 17.93 -6.62 -0.95
N ILE A 206 16.70 -6.48 -0.42
CA ILE A 206 15.98 -7.54 0.29
C ILE A 206 14.63 -7.72 -0.40
N ARG A 207 14.36 -8.89 -0.97
CA ARG A 207 13.07 -9.19 -1.59
C ARG A 207 12.14 -9.83 -0.58
N LEU A 208 10.97 -9.19 -0.36
CA LEU A 208 9.96 -9.66 0.59
C LEU A 208 8.57 -9.72 -0.06
N ALA A 209 7.84 -10.77 0.27
CA ALA A 209 6.41 -10.86 -0.02
C ALA A 209 5.60 -9.89 0.87
N PRO A 210 4.32 -9.59 0.51
CA PRO A 210 3.45 -8.76 1.34
C PRO A 210 3.36 -9.25 2.78
N GLY A 211 3.62 -8.37 3.74
CA GLY A 211 3.58 -8.66 5.16
C GLY A 211 4.78 -9.45 5.71
N GLU A 212 5.71 -9.87 4.86
CA GLU A 212 6.94 -10.54 5.26
C GLU A 212 7.95 -9.55 5.83
N SER A 213 8.79 -10.03 6.75
CA SER A 213 9.85 -9.26 7.38
C SER A 213 11.15 -10.04 7.46
N GLU A 214 12.28 -9.31 7.44
CA GLU A 214 13.63 -9.86 7.58
C GLU A 214 14.42 -9.05 8.60
N THR A 215 15.21 -9.75 9.43
CA THR A 215 16.17 -9.12 10.34
C THR A 215 17.48 -8.91 9.63
N VAL A 216 17.96 -7.68 9.63
CA VAL A 216 19.19 -7.24 8.99
C VAL A 216 20.22 -6.96 10.06
N VAL A 217 21.46 -7.40 9.83
CA VAL A 217 22.60 -7.18 10.71
C VAL A 217 23.65 -6.37 9.97
N VAL A 218 23.91 -5.15 10.43
CA VAL A 218 25.00 -4.29 9.92
C VAL A 218 26.20 -4.44 10.82
N TYR A 219 27.35 -4.73 10.24
CA TYR A 219 28.61 -4.88 11.00
C TYR A 219 29.38 -3.59 10.96
N LEU A 220 29.85 -3.16 12.14
CA LEU A 220 30.67 -1.96 12.32
C LEU A 220 31.98 -2.31 12.96
N LYS A 221 33.02 -1.61 12.51
CA LYS A 221 34.35 -1.60 13.16
C LYS A 221 34.59 -0.21 13.71
N ALA A 222 34.79 -0.12 15.02
CA ALA A 222 35.12 1.13 15.69
C ALA A 222 36.56 1.62 15.33
N PRO A 223 36.77 2.96 15.26
CA PRO A 223 38.09 3.54 15.06
C PRO A 223 39.03 3.22 16.22
N ASN A 224 40.33 3.36 15.98
CA ASN A 224 41.37 3.05 17.00
C ASN A 224 41.62 4.17 18.01
N GLN A 225 40.92 5.27 17.94
CA GLN A 225 41.02 6.42 18.85
C GLN A 225 39.76 7.25 18.81
N VAL A 226 39.43 7.92 19.90
CA VAL A 226 38.38 8.93 19.95
C VAL A 226 38.83 10.23 19.26
N SER A 227 37.92 11.11 18.93
CA SER A 227 38.24 12.42 18.36
C SER A 227 38.87 13.35 19.40
N SER A 228 39.51 14.42 18.91
CA SER A 228 40.05 15.47 19.80
C SER A 228 38.98 16.24 20.55
N ASN A 229 37.71 16.06 20.18
CA ASN A 229 36.53 16.72 20.77
C ASN A 229 35.75 15.81 21.72
N ALA A 230 36.27 14.58 21.98
CA ALA A 230 35.61 13.63 22.87
C ALA A 230 35.40 14.24 24.27
N LEU A 231 34.26 13.96 24.84
CA LEU A 231 33.92 14.43 26.19
C LEU A 231 34.52 13.50 27.23
N GLN A 232 35.06 14.09 28.30
CA GLN A 232 35.58 13.29 29.39
C GLN A 232 34.47 12.97 30.39
N GLU A 233 34.18 11.69 30.56
CA GLU A 233 33.23 11.16 31.56
C GLU A 233 34.01 10.26 32.57
N GLY A 234 34.42 10.87 33.66
CA GLY A 234 35.20 10.17 34.67
C GLY A 234 36.59 9.76 34.16
N SER A 235 36.83 8.44 34.02
CA SER A 235 38.03 7.84 33.45
C SER A 235 37.92 7.50 31.97
N LEU A 236 36.83 7.87 31.30
CA LEU A 236 36.59 7.60 29.89
C LEU A 236 36.59 8.89 29.08
N LEU A 237 37.03 8.80 27.83
CA LEU A 237 36.76 9.76 26.77
C LEU A 237 35.61 9.16 25.92
N VAL A 238 34.57 9.91 25.67
CA VAL A 238 33.39 9.45 24.96
C VAL A 238 33.12 10.36 23.78
N ASP A 239 32.99 9.76 22.59
CA ASP A 239 32.44 10.38 21.38
C ASP A 239 31.06 9.81 21.08
N VAL A 240 30.13 10.66 20.62
CA VAL A 240 28.77 10.26 20.26
C VAL A 240 28.52 10.56 18.78
N PHE A 241 28.09 9.55 18.07
CA PHE A 241 27.75 9.61 16.65
C PHE A 241 26.31 9.15 16.40
N ASP A 242 25.68 9.74 15.41
CA ASP A 242 24.38 9.28 14.89
C ASP A 242 24.63 8.52 13.58
N MET A 243 24.05 7.34 13.44
CA MET A 243 23.96 6.58 12.20
C MET A 243 22.51 6.55 11.73
N GLU A 244 22.24 6.94 10.49
CA GLU A 244 20.91 6.88 9.89
C GLU A 244 20.86 5.73 8.88
N LEU A 245 19.94 4.79 9.10
CA LEU A 245 19.64 3.71 8.17
C LEU A 245 18.29 3.99 7.52
N SER A 246 18.26 4.00 6.20
CA SER A 246 17.07 4.21 5.40
C SER A 246 16.72 2.97 4.61
N VAL A 247 15.43 2.69 4.50
CA VAL A 247 14.87 1.62 3.69
C VAL A 247 13.83 2.21 2.74
N SER A 248 13.94 1.91 1.46
CA SER A 248 12.99 2.34 0.44
C SER A 248 12.38 1.17 -0.31
N SER A 249 11.13 1.33 -0.73
CA SER A 249 10.42 0.39 -1.58
C SER A 249 10.82 0.62 -3.04
N GLU A 250 11.45 -0.35 -3.70
CA GLU A 250 11.80 -0.27 -5.12
C GLU A 250 10.56 -0.07 -5.98
N PHE A 251 9.44 -0.73 -5.64
CA PHE A 251 8.20 -0.59 -6.38
C PHE A 251 7.70 0.86 -6.36
N SER A 252 7.66 1.49 -5.18
CA SER A 252 7.20 2.88 -5.06
C SER A 252 8.12 3.88 -5.74
N CYS A 253 9.42 3.54 -5.90
CA CYS A 253 10.42 4.40 -6.55
C CYS A 253 10.35 4.35 -8.08
N LYS A 254 9.58 3.45 -8.69
CA LYS A 254 9.42 3.36 -10.14
C LYS A 254 8.52 4.44 -10.71
N ASP A 255 7.63 4.98 -9.89
CA ASP A 255 6.73 6.06 -10.26
C ASP A 255 7.34 7.43 -9.94
N GLU A 256 7.13 8.42 -10.82
CA GLU A 256 7.61 9.80 -10.64
C GLU A 256 7.00 10.51 -9.42
N SER A 257 6.01 9.91 -8.76
CA SER A 257 5.33 10.44 -7.56
C SER A 257 6.18 10.42 -6.28
N GLY A 258 7.34 9.76 -6.30
CA GLY A 258 8.30 9.69 -5.20
C GLY A 258 8.36 8.35 -4.50
N CYS A 259 9.54 8.06 -3.91
CA CYS A 259 9.79 6.83 -3.19
C CYS A 259 9.16 6.83 -1.80
N PHE A 260 8.55 5.73 -1.40
CA PHE A 260 8.21 5.50 0.00
C PHE A 260 9.48 5.01 0.73
N THR A 261 9.95 5.83 1.67
CA THR A 261 11.18 5.59 2.42
C THR A 261 10.91 5.79 3.91
N GLU A 262 11.43 4.90 4.73
CA GLU A 262 11.44 5.00 6.19
C GLU A 262 12.88 4.95 6.69
N SER A 263 13.18 5.63 7.79
CA SER A 263 14.52 5.63 8.38
C SER A 263 14.52 5.49 9.89
N LEU A 264 15.63 4.95 10.44
CA LEU A 264 15.92 4.89 11.85
C LEU A 264 17.27 5.54 12.13
N ILE A 265 17.37 6.18 13.30
CA ILE A 265 18.61 6.77 13.79
C ILE A 265 19.09 5.94 14.98
N PHE A 266 20.36 5.52 14.90
CA PHE A 266 21.07 4.81 15.95
C PHE A 266 22.14 5.74 16.54
N ILE A 267 22.23 5.73 17.87
CA ILE A 267 23.27 6.45 18.62
C ILE A 267 24.41 5.49 18.89
N ILE A 268 25.63 5.88 18.51
CA ILE A 268 26.85 5.09 18.72
C ILE A 268 27.76 5.87 19.64
N GLU A 269 28.05 5.31 20.82
CA GLU A 269 29.00 5.84 21.80
C GLU A 269 30.32 5.10 21.68
N LEU A 270 31.38 5.83 21.35
CA LEU A 270 32.77 5.32 21.31
C LEU A 270 33.49 5.71 22.57
N GLU A 271 34.05 4.72 23.26
CA GLU A 271 34.75 4.92 24.53
C GLU A 271 36.22 4.59 24.41
N GLU A 272 37.05 5.44 25.04
CA GLU A 272 38.51 5.21 25.25
C GLU A 272 38.85 5.45 26.71
N GLU A 273 39.54 4.48 27.35
CA GLU A 273 40.06 4.66 28.71
C GLU A 273 41.18 5.70 28.77
N VAL A 274 41.00 6.71 29.59
CA VAL A 274 42.10 7.65 29.88
C VAL A 274 43.17 6.90 30.67
N PRO A 275 44.41 6.77 30.16
CA PRO A 275 45.47 6.12 30.90
C PRO A 275 45.73 6.90 32.22
N VAL A 276 45.42 6.24 33.35
CA VAL A 276 45.74 6.81 34.66
C VAL A 276 47.24 6.96 34.71
N SER A 277 47.71 8.22 34.57
CA SER A 277 49.14 8.53 34.74
C SER A 277 49.55 8.10 36.14
N GLY A 278 50.11 6.91 36.22
CA GLY A 278 50.60 6.34 37.47
C GLY A 278 51.58 7.32 38.08
N LYS A 279 51.18 7.93 39.17
CA LYS A 279 52.08 8.67 40.03
C LYS A 279 53.13 7.65 40.50
N THR A 280 54.26 7.61 39.84
CA THR A 280 55.45 6.93 40.34
C THR A 280 55.73 7.50 41.73
N THR A 281 55.38 6.73 42.75
CA THR A 281 55.85 6.96 44.11
C THR A 281 57.34 6.78 44.09
N GLY A 282 58.05 7.86 43.76
CA GLY A 282 59.46 7.95 44.12
C GLY A 282 59.53 7.97 45.64
N ASP A 283 60.15 6.92 46.19
CA ASP A 283 60.62 6.90 47.56
C ASP A 283 61.51 8.13 47.82
N ALA A 284 60.92 9.09 48.57
CA ALA A 284 61.71 10.09 49.23
C ALA A 284 61.28 10.10 50.70
N SER A 285 62.00 9.37 51.52
CA SER A 285 62.04 9.51 52.98
C SER A 285 62.29 10.96 53.34
N GLY A 286 61.46 11.58 54.14
CA GLY A 286 61.76 12.90 54.72
C GLY A 286 60.48 13.52 55.32
N GLY A 287 60.43 13.42 56.66
CA GLY A 287 59.37 13.82 57.53
C GLY A 287 58.97 15.30 57.50
N PHE A 288 57.85 15.58 57.99
CA PHE A 288 57.48 16.55 59.04
C PHE A 288 56.03 16.99 59.00
N SER A 289 55.40 16.68 60.06
CA SER A 289 54.28 17.30 60.77
C SER A 289 53.47 18.45 60.22
N SER A 290 52.18 18.24 60.42
CA SER A 290 51.14 19.19 60.96
C SER A 290 50.58 20.32 60.07
N MET A 291 49.32 20.39 59.88
CA MET A 291 48.28 21.15 60.57
C MET A 291 47.03 21.25 59.80
N LEU A 292 45.97 20.80 60.50
CA LEU A 292 44.62 21.40 60.58
C LEU A 292 43.89 21.90 59.35
N GLY A 293 42.74 21.27 59.10
CA GLY A 293 41.45 21.96 59.21
C GLY A 293 40.77 22.29 57.91
N GLY A 294 39.59 21.81 57.78
CA GLY A 294 38.59 22.50 56.97
C GLY A 294 37.61 21.60 56.22
N ASP A 295 36.48 21.44 56.85
CA ASP A 295 35.26 20.89 56.29
C ASP A 295 34.86 21.47 54.91
N GLY A 296 34.27 20.63 54.06
CA GLY A 296 33.66 21.04 52.83
C GLY A 296 33.01 19.92 52.07
N ILE A 297 32.00 19.26 52.70
CA ILE A 297 31.04 18.42 51.98
C ILE A 297 29.99 19.37 51.42
N ALA A 298 29.83 19.44 50.09
CA ALA A 298 28.62 19.72 49.36
C ALA A 298 28.92 20.33 47.99
N GLU A 299 28.92 19.53 46.92
CA GLU A 299 28.60 20.01 45.56
C GLU A 299 28.67 18.86 44.50
N GLU A 300 28.02 17.75 44.75
CA GLU A 300 27.88 16.70 43.72
C GLU A 300 26.43 16.28 43.41
N ILE A 301 25.41 17.12 43.72
CA ILE A 301 24.00 16.77 43.42
C ILE A 301 23.39 17.65 42.33
N GLY A 302 24.12 18.60 41.76
CA GLY A 302 23.56 19.61 40.84
C GLY A 302 23.44 19.22 39.37
N VAL A 303 24.28 18.32 38.85
CA VAL A 303 24.40 18.15 37.38
C VAL A 303 23.47 17.08 36.82
N ALA A 304 23.21 16.01 37.55
CA ALA A 304 22.31 14.95 37.07
C ALA A 304 20.82 15.39 36.97
N ALA A 305 20.38 16.35 37.81
CA ALA A 305 19.01 16.86 37.78
C ALA A 305 18.74 17.80 36.58
N PHE A 306 19.79 18.42 36.01
CA PHE A 306 19.63 19.39 34.92
C PHE A 306 19.47 18.70 33.56
N LEU A 307 20.11 17.55 33.34
CA LEU A 307 20.02 16.79 32.08
C LEU A 307 18.64 16.11 31.92
N VAL A 308 18.04 15.60 32.99
CA VAL A 308 16.69 15.00 32.94
C VAL A 308 15.62 16.04 32.56
N VAL A 309 15.79 17.31 32.96
CA VAL A 309 14.85 18.39 32.61
C VAL A 309 14.98 18.79 31.16
N ILE A 310 16.17 18.81 30.59
CA ILE A 310 16.38 19.19 29.16
C ILE A 310 15.85 18.10 28.24
N VAL A 311 16.08 16.81 28.52
CA VAL A 311 15.54 15.70 27.72
C VAL A 311 14.00 15.68 27.82
N GLY A 312 13.42 15.93 28.97
CA GLY A 312 11.97 16.02 29.17
C GLY A 312 11.34 17.19 28.38
N LEU A 313 12.01 18.33 28.28
CA LEU A 313 11.53 19.50 27.53
C LEU A 313 11.63 19.30 26.02
N LEU A 314 12.66 18.62 25.54
CA LEU A 314 12.80 18.30 24.11
C LEU A 314 11.75 17.26 23.67
N PHE A 315 11.44 16.27 24.50
CA PHE A 315 10.36 15.30 24.23
C PHE A 315 8.98 15.98 24.23
N TYR A 316 8.75 16.91 25.15
CA TYR A 316 7.49 17.67 25.21
C TYR A 316 7.31 18.60 24.00
N ALA A 317 8.36 19.25 23.54
CA ALA A 317 8.32 20.12 22.36
C ALA A 317 8.13 19.33 21.05
N SER A 318 8.73 18.16 20.93
CA SER A 318 8.56 17.27 19.76
C SER A 318 7.14 16.73 19.65
N ASN A 319 6.52 16.34 20.77
CA ASN A 319 5.17 15.79 20.77
C ASN A 319 4.07 16.85 20.52
N ARG A 320 4.37 18.12 20.73
CA ARG A 320 3.42 19.23 20.50
C ARG A 320 3.30 19.64 19.02
N ASN A 321 4.32 19.39 18.22
CA ASN A 321 4.33 19.72 16.78
C ASN A 321 3.64 18.68 15.90
N SER A 322 3.31 17.49 16.44
CA SER A 322 2.59 16.43 15.71
C SER A 322 1.05 16.53 15.78
N VAL A 323 0.50 17.44 16.59
CA VAL A 323 -0.97 17.56 16.79
C VAL A 323 -1.60 18.67 15.94
N GLU A 324 -0.82 19.49 15.22
CA GLU A 324 -1.32 20.65 14.46
C GLU A 324 -1.33 20.47 12.92
N LYS A 325 -1.32 19.22 12.43
CA LYS A 325 -1.52 18.91 11.00
C LYS A 325 -2.54 17.78 10.83
N PHE A 326 -3.82 18.13 11.01
CA PHE A 326 -4.97 17.47 10.40
C PHE A 326 -5.94 18.53 9.88
#